data_8ed96d4ba5539c6fe86a9a620b9f549d
#
_entry.id   8ed96d4ba5539c6fe86a9a620b9f549d
#
_cell.length_a   1.000
_cell.length_b   1.000
_cell.length_c   1.000
_cell.angle_alpha   90.00
_cell.angle_beta   90.00
_cell.angle_gamma   90.00
#
_symmetry.space_group_name_H-M   'P 1'
#
loop_
_entity.id
_entity.type
_entity.pdbx_description
1 polymer ?
#
loop_
_entity_poly.entity_id
_entity_poly.type
_entity_poly.pdbx_seq_one_letter_code
_entity_poly.pdbx_strand_id
1 'polypeptide(L)'
;MNPSPENPVNPPVAVPRPAHPARLILILSLAPIIGLGIGRFAYSLVLPDMRDSLGWSYSAAGFMNTINAAGYLAGALAAAKLIKRIGLAATVRWGTFACVVALALCALSGNFIVLSFARLLGGVAAAFGFVGGAALAATIAQSRPERANFLLSLFYAGPGLGILSSGLIAPFVLQAFGPGSWWIMWWAMTLLTAIMILPLLLAPMDTHAGIADATPAPFAIRPALIYLTGYFLFGAGYIAYMTFMIAYVRDAGGGAAAQSAFWCLIGLSAFATPWVWRRVLALDRGGLSTAIILGVNAIGAALPLLGHSPALLVTSALVFGVSFFAIVGSTTAFVRFNYPPAAWPAGIAAMTIAFGVGQILGPFATGAIIDVMGSLSYALSAGAAMLAAGAILAAFQGKLART
;
A
#
# COMPACT_ATOMS: atom_id res chain seq x y z
N MET A 1 61.39 5.23 10.66
CA MET A 1 60.02 4.90 10.29
C MET A 1 59.13 6.09 10.54
N ASN A 2 58.77 6.82 9.49
CA ASN A 2 57.88 7.95 9.58
C ASN A 2 56.42 7.46 9.59
N PRO A 3 55.55 7.90 10.51
CA PRO A 3 54.15 7.53 10.47
C PRO A 3 53.49 8.19 9.25
N SER A 4 52.72 7.38 8.49
CA SER A 4 51.94 7.85 7.36
C SER A 4 50.92 8.92 7.80
N PRO A 5 50.66 9.96 7.01
CA PRO A 5 49.66 10.96 7.37
C PRO A 5 48.28 10.31 7.39
N GLU A 6 47.62 10.36 8.53
CA GLU A 6 46.21 10.01 8.67
C GLU A 6 45.39 10.88 7.73
N ASN A 7 44.64 10.23 6.81
CA ASN A 7 43.68 10.91 5.97
C ASN A 7 42.67 11.64 6.86
N PRO A 8 42.40 12.92 6.66
CA PRO A 8 41.40 13.65 7.44
C PRO A 8 40.03 13.01 7.17
N VAL A 9 39.49 12.37 8.20
CA VAL A 9 38.09 11.90 8.19
C VAL A 9 37.22 13.14 8.03
N ASN A 10 36.66 13.35 6.84
CA ASN A 10 35.72 14.43 6.61
C ASN A 10 34.60 14.34 7.66
N PRO A 11 34.32 15.44 8.40
CA PRO A 11 33.23 15.42 9.37
C PRO A 11 31.93 15.05 8.67
N PRO A 12 31.07 14.24 9.33
CA PRO A 12 29.80 13.84 8.74
C PRO A 12 29.01 15.10 8.34
N VAL A 13 28.58 15.15 7.08
CA VAL A 13 27.76 16.26 6.55
C VAL A 13 26.57 16.44 7.49
N ALA A 14 26.52 17.59 8.17
CA ALA A 14 25.45 17.90 9.11
C ALA A 14 24.10 17.89 8.35
N VAL A 15 23.26 16.89 8.60
CA VAL A 15 21.89 16.85 8.08
C VAL A 15 21.15 18.06 8.65
N PRO A 16 20.63 18.99 7.81
CA PRO A 16 19.88 20.13 8.30
C PRO A 16 18.72 19.64 9.18
N ARG A 17 18.68 20.07 10.44
CA ARG A 17 17.62 19.69 11.38
C ARG A 17 16.38 20.55 11.10
N PRO A 18 15.29 19.99 10.56
CA PRO A 18 14.08 20.77 10.37
C PRO A 18 13.54 21.25 11.73
N ALA A 19 13.09 22.50 11.80
CA ALA A 19 12.53 23.08 13.03
C ALA A 19 11.33 22.29 13.56
N HIS A 20 10.49 21.76 12.65
CA HIS A 20 9.27 21.02 12.98
C HIS A 20 9.18 19.67 12.21
N PRO A 21 9.96 18.64 12.60
CA PRO A 21 10.03 17.39 11.86
C PRO A 21 8.68 16.66 11.77
N ALA A 22 7.87 16.67 12.83
CA ALA A 22 6.55 16.03 12.82
C ALA A 22 5.59 16.70 11.81
N ARG A 23 5.58 18.04 11.72
CA ARG A 23 4.79 18.76 10.72
C ARG A 23 5.22 18.40 9.30
N LEU A 24 6.51 18.30 9.05
CA LEU A 24 7.02 17.94 7.72
C LEU A 24 6.68 16.49 7.35
N ILE A 25 6.75 15.56 8.31
CA ILE A 25 6.31 14.17 8.12
C ILE A 25 4.79 14.10 7.84
N LEU A 26 3.97 14.88 8.55
CA LEU A 26 2.52 14.95 8.28
C LEU A 26 2.24 15.48 6.87
N ILE A 27 2.98 16.47 6.40
CA ILE A 27 2.88 16.96 5.02
C ILE A 27 3.32 15.87 4.03
N LEU A 28 4.42 15.16 4.30
CA LEU A 28 4.88 14.06 3.46
C LEU A 28 3.87 12.90 3.43
N SER A 29 3.15 12.64 4.52
CA SER A 29 2.13 11.58 4.56
C SER A 29 0.96 11.82 3.61
N LEU A 30 0.78 13.06 3.10
CA LEU A 30 -0.18 13.35 2.04
C LEU A 30 0.10 12.56 0.76
N ALA A 31 1.37 12.22 0.46
CA ALA A 31 1.70 11.40 -0.70
C ALA A 31 1.12 9.98 -0.62
N PRO A 32 1.33 9.18 0.44
CA PRO A 32 0.66 7.88 0.57
C PRO A 32 -0.86 7.98 0.84
N ILE A 33 -1.36 9.04 1.45
CA ILE A 33 -2.81 9.30 1.58
C ILE A 33 -3.44 9.39 0.18
N ILE A 34 -2.89 10.26 -0.68
CA ILE A 34 -3.40 10.51 -2.04
C ILE A 34 -3.14 9.29 -2.95
N GLY A 35 -1.91 8.79 -3.00
CA GLY A 35 -1.52 7.76 -3.97
C GLY A 35 -2.08 6.38 -3.65
N LEU A 36 -1.90 5.92 -2.40
CA LEU A 36 -2.35 4.58 -1.98
C LEU A 36 -3.76 4.60 -1.40
N GLY A 37 -4.01 5.45 -0.41
CA GLY A 37 -5.29 5.47 0.28
C GLY A 37 -6.45 5.83 -0.63
N ILE A 38 -6.36 6.92 -1.38
CA ILE A 38 -7.41 7.37 -2.30
C ILE A 38 -7.18 6.79 -3.69
N GLY A 39 -6.05 7.08 -4.34
CA GLY A 39 -5.80 6.75 -5.74
C GLY A 39 -5.91 5.26 -6.07
N ARG A 40 -5.48 4.41 -5.16
CA ARG A 40 -5.56 2.96 -5.33
C ARG A 40 -6.84 2.36 -4.79
N PHE A 41 -7.16 2.63 -3.52
CA PHE A 41 -8.20 1.88 -2.81
C PHE A 41 -9.61 2.45 -2.98
N ALA A 42 -9.80 3.76 -3.28
CA ALA A 42 -11.14 4.30 -3.55
C ALA A 42 -11.84 3.65 -4.77
N TYR A 43 -11.07 3.00 -5.66
CA TYR A 43 -11.63 2.23 -6.77
C TYR A 43 -12.63 1.17 -6.29
N SER A 44 -12.37 0.52 -5.18
CA SER A 44 -13.26 -0.52 -4.63
C SER A 44 -14.65 0.00 -4.26
N LEU A 45 -14.74 1.29 -3.86
CA LEU A 45 -16.01 1.95 -3.55
C LEU A 45 -16.84 2.23 -4.81
N VAL A 46 -16.17 2.54 -5.92
CA VAL A 46 -16.83 2.89 -7.19
C VAL A 46 -16.98 1.70 -8.12
N LEU A 47 -16.23 0.61 -7.90
CA LEU A 47 -16.22 -0.58 -8.75
C LEU A 47 -17.64 -1.12 -9.04
N PRO A 48 -18.55 -1.27 -8.05
CA PRO A 48 -19.87 -1.78 -8.32
C PRO A 48 -20.67 -0.91 -9.33
N ASP A 49 -20.61 0.42 -9.18
CA ASP A 49 -21.32 1.36 -10.06
C ASP A 49 -20.69 1.40 -11.46
N MET A 50 -19.35 1.42 -11.55
CA MET A 50 -18.63 1.34 -12.83
C MET A 50 -18.95 0.04 -13.57
N ARG A 51 -18.89 -1.10 -12.86
CA ARG A 51 -19.17 -2.41 -13.47
C ARG A 51 -20.55 -2.45 -14.08
N ASP A 52 -21.56 -2.06 -13.30
CA ASP A 52 -22.96 -2.13 -13.71
C ASP A 52 -23.27 -1.16 -14.87
N SER A 53 -22.80 0.08 -14.78
CA SER A 53 -23.07 1.11 -15.79
C SER A 53 -22.26 0.96 -17.08
N LEU A 54 -21.06 0.36 -17.02
CA LEU A 54 -20.20 0.13 -18.18
C LEU A 54 -20.33 -1.29 -18.76
N GLY A 55 -21.18 -2.13 -18.16
CA GLY A 55 -21.42 -3.50 -18.62
C GLY A 55 -20.21 -4.42 -18.46
N TRP A 56 -19.40 -4.23 -17.43
CA TRP A 56 -18.18 -5.02 -17.24
C TRP A 56 -18.44 -6.35 -16.53
N SER A 57 -17.66 -7.37 -16.90
CA SER A 57 -17.51 -8.58 -16.10
C SER A 57 -16.70 -8.27 -14.81
N TYR A 58 -16.71 -9.18 -13.85
CA TYR A 58 -15.87 -9.04 -12.65
C TYR A 58 -14.38 -9.14 -12.96
N SER A 59 -13.97 -9.93 -13.98
CA SER A 59 -12.59 -9.97 -14.44
C SER A 59 -12.16 -8.64 -15.06
N ALA A 60 -13.00 -7.98 -15.85
CA ALA A 60 -12.73 -6.65 -16.40
C ALA A 60 -12.61 -5.60 -15.28
N ALA A 61 -13.50 -5.63 -14.30
CA ALA A 61 -13.42 -4.76 -13.13
C ALA A 61 -12.17 -5.04 -12.28
N GLY A 62 -11.82 -6.30 -12.06
CA GLY A 62 -10.57 -6.71 -11.38
C GLY A 62 -9.32 -6.25 -12.12
N PHE A 63 -9.34 -6.27 -13.47
CA PHE A 63 -8.23 -5.83 -14.31
C PHE A 63 -7.84 -4.38 -14.05
N MET A 64 -8.76 -3.51 -13.68
CA MET A 64 -8.43 -2.11 -13.32
C MET A 64 -7.53 -2.01 -12.09
N ASN A 65 -7.63 -2.94 -11.12
CA ASN A 65 -6.69 -3.05 -10.02
C ASN A 65 -5.41 -3.77 -10.41
N THR A 66 -5.48 -4.78 -11.28
CA THR A 66 -4.32 -5.45 -11.88
C THR A 66 -3.39 -4.44 -12.57
N ILE A 67 -3.94 -3.61 -13.47
CA ILE A 67 -3.12 -2.65 -14.21
C ILE A 67 -2.57 -1.53 -13.31
N ASN A 68 -3.31 -1.12 -12.29
CA ASN A 68 -2.80 -0.20 -11.27
C ASN A 68 -1.65 -0.81 -10.46
N ALA A 69 -1.74 -2.10 -10.08
CA ALA A 69 -0.68 -2.81 -9.39
C ALA A 69 0.56 -2.99 -10.27
N ALA A 70 0.38 -3.28 -11.57
CA ALA A 70 1.48 -3.33 -12.53
C ALA A 70 2.19 -1.98 -12.64
N GLY A 71 1.43 -0.89 -12.73
CA GLY A 71 1.97 0.47 -12.68
C GLY A 71 2.77 0.74 -11.40
N TYR A 72 2.21 0.35 -10.24
CA TYR A 72 2.90 0.53 -8.96
C TYR A 72 4.23 -0.24 -8.90
N LEU A 73 4.25 -1.49 -9.34
CA LEU A 73 5.49 -2.28 -9.39
C LEU A 73 6.51 -1.65 -10.33
N ALA A 74 6.10 -1.26 -11.55
CA ALA A 74 6.97 -0.58 -12.50
C ALA A 74 7.54 0.73 -11.95
N GLY A 75 6.68 1.55 -11.32
CA GLY A 75 7.08 2.79 -10.66
C GLY A 75 8.04 2.56 -9.50
N ALA A 76 7.80 1.56 -8.64
CA ALA A 76 8.67 1.23 -7.52
C ALA A 76 10.08 0.82 -7.99
N LEU A 77 10.18 0.02 -9.05
CA LEU A 77 11.46 -0.37 -9.64
C LEU A 77 12.18 0.81 -10.33
N ALA A 78 11.44 1.75 -10.91
CA ALA A 78 11.99 2.93 -11.55
C ALA A 78 12.34 4.07 -10.57
N ALA A 79 11.79 4.04 -9.33
CA ALA A 79 11.88 5.15 -8.38
C ALA A 79 13.32 5.56 -8.06
N ALA A 80 14.21 4.60 -7.81
CA ALA A 80 15.62 4.91 -7.52
C ALA A 80 16.32 5.69 -8.65
N LYS A 81 16.04 5.30 -9.92
CA LYS A 81 16.58 6.00 -11.10
C LYS A 81 16.02 7.41 -11.23
N LEU A 82 14.72 7.58 -10.95
CA LEU A 82 14.09 8.90 -10.99
C LEU A 82 14.62 9.81 -9.89
N ILE A 83 14.75 9.29 -8.64
CA ILE A 83 15.30 10.04 -7.50
C ILE A 83 16.72 10.51 -7.79
N LYS A 84 17.57 9.68 -8.41
CA LYS A 84 18.93 10.08 -8.82
C LYS A 84 18.93 11.22 -9.85
N ARG A 85 17.88 11.33 -10.68
CA ARG A 85 17.79 12.36 -11.74
C ARG A 85 17.22 13.69 -11.25
N ILE A 86 16.16 13.67 -10.46
CA ILE A 86 15.40 14.87 -10.08
C ILE A 86 15.35 15.12 -8.57
N GLY A 87 15.95 14.25 -7.75
CA GLY A 87 15.95 14.34 -6.29
C GLY A 87 14.69 13.81 -5.61
N LEU A 88 14.78 13.61 -4.27
CA LEU A 88 13.69 13.04 -3.46
C LEU A 88 12.46 13.93 -3.45
N ALA A 89 12.60 15.22 -3.13
CA ALA A 89 11.48 16.14 -3.00
C ALA A 89 10.71 16.32 -4.31
N ALA A 90 11.41 16.46 -5.44
CA ALA A 90 10.77 16.56 -6.75
C ALA A 90 10.04 15.25 -7.13
N THR A 91 10.64 14.09 -6.84
CA THR A 91 10.01 12.78 -7.09
C THR A 91 8.69 12.65 -6.32
N VAL A 92 8.66 13.05 -5.05
CA VAL A 92 7.44 13.02 -4.22
C VAL A 92 6.38 13.97 -4.78
N ARG A 93 6.74 15.22 -5.08
CA ARG A 93 5.80 16.23 -5.60
C ARG A 93 5.20 15.82 -6.93
N TRP A 94 6.04 15.49 -7.92
CA TRP A 94 5.58 15.10 -9.25
C TRP A 94 4.82 13.76 -9.23
N GLY A 95 5.27 12.78 -8.43
CA GLY A 95 4.53 11.54 -8.24
C GLY A 95 3.14 11.78 -7.66
N THR A 96 3.03 12.58 -6.59
CA THR A 96 1.73 12.87 -5.97
C THR A 96 0.84 13.72 -6.88
N PHE A 97 1.41 14.68 -7.62
CA PHE A 97 0.66 15.46 -8.60
C PHE A 97 0.11 14.58 -9.74
N ALA A 98 0.93 13.67 -10.26
CA ALA A 98 0.50 12.71 -11.27
C ALA A 98 -0.62 11.77 -10.77
N CYS A 99 -0.70 11.48 -9.46
CA CYS A 99 -1.85 10.76 -8.89
C CYS A 99 -3.14 11.59 -9.04
N VAL A 100 -3.11 12.89 -8.76
CA VAL A 100 -4.28 13.78 -8.94
C VAL A 100 -4.71 13.82 -10.41
N VAL A 101 -3.76 13.93 -11.32
CA VAL A 101 -4.03 13.86 -12.78
C VAL A 101 -4.64 12.52 -13.17
N ALA A 102 -4.14 11.41 -12.64
CA ALA A 102 -4.68 10.08 -12.92
C ALA A 102 -6.12 9.91 -12.42
N LEU A 103 -6.47 10.50 -11.27
CA LEU A 103 -7.85 10.52 -10.76
C LEU A 103 -8.76 11.33 -11.68
N ALA A 104 -8.32 12.50 -12.16
CA ALA A 104 -9.06 13.31 -13.12
C ALA A 104 -9.30 12.55 -14.44
N LEU A 105 -8.27 11.85 -14.94
CA LEU A 105 -8.40 11.00 -16.14
C LEU A 105 -9.41 9.87 -15.95
N CYS A 106 -9.53 9.29 -14.75
CA CYS A 106 -10.55 8.30 -14.44
C CYS A 106 -11.99 8.87 -14.52
N ALA A 107 -12.16 10.19 -14.36
CA ALA A 107 -13.46 10.86 -14.42
C ALA A 107 -13.88 11.24 -15.85
N LEU A 108 -12.93 11.31 -16.79
CA LEU A 108 -13.16 11.91 -18.12
C LEU A 108 -13.76 10.94 -19.14
N SER A 109 -13.63 9.62 -18.95
CA SER A 109 -14.03 8.67 -19.98
C SER A 109 -14.41 7.31 -19.40
N GLY A 110 -15.50 6.70 -19.89
CA GLY A 110 -15.86 5.30 -19.64
C GLY A 110 -15.14 4.30 -20.55
N ASN A 111 -14.27 4.74 -21.46
CA ASN A 111 -13.52 3.85 -22.34
C ASN A 111 -12.52 3.01 -21.54
N PHE A 112 -12.56 1.70 -21.72
CA PHE A 112 -11.74 0.73 -20.98
C PHE A 112 -10.23 0.98 -21.11
N ILE A 113 -9.76 1.36 -22.33
CA ILE A 113 -8.33 1.61 -22.58
C ILE A 113 -7.88 2.90 -21.89
N VAL A 114 -8.70 3.97 -21.96
CA VAL A 114 -8.40 5.25 -21.29
C VAL A 114 -8.35 5.05 -19.76
N LEU A 115 -9.32 4.34 -19.22
CA LEU A 115 -9.35 4.00 -17.79
C LEU A 115 -8.15 3.13 -17.39
N SER A 116 -7.79 2.14 -18.20
CA SER A 116 -6.59 1.31 -17.97
C SER A 116 -5.32 2.15 -17.94
N PHE A 117 -5.16 3.10 -18.86
CA PHE A 117 -4.03 4.02 -18.87
C PHE A 117 -4.01 4.91 -17.64
N ALA A 118 -5.16 5.48 -17.25
CA ALA A 118 -5.28 6.30 -16.05
C ALA A 118 -4.93 5.51 -14.78
N ARG A 119 -5.40 4.25 -14.68
CA ARG A 119 -5.08 3.36 -13.57
C ARG A 119 -3.59 2.97 -13.53
N LEU A 120 -2.97 2.68 -14.71
CA LEU A 120 -1.55 2.43 -14.82
C LEU A 120 -0.72 3.64 -14.35
N LEU A 121 -1.05 4.83 -14.89
CA LEU A 121 -0.41 6.08 -14.50
C LEU A 121 -0.53 6.33 -12.99
N GLY A 122 -1.74 6.15 -12.42
CA GLY A 122 -1.98 6.29 -10.98
C GLY A 122 -1.11 5.34 -10.15
N GLY A 123 -0.91 4.10 -10.61
CA GLY A 123 -0.02 3.14 -9.97
C GLY A 123 1.44 3.60 -9.97
N VAL A 124 1.98 3.96 -11.15
CA VAL A 124 3.37 4.49 -11.27
C VAL A 124 3.57 5.72 -10.40
N ALA A 125 2.64 6.64 -10.46
CA ALA A 125 2.64 7.90 -9.72
C ALA A 125 2.62 7.67 -8.19
N ALA A 126 1.76 6.78 -7.73
CA ALA A 126 1.67 6.39 -6.31
C ALA A 126 2.98 5.78 -5.79
N ALA A 127 3.65 4.96 -6.61
CA ALA A 127 4.95 4.39 -6.26
C ALA A 127 6.03 5.47 -6.09
N PHE A 128 6.08 6.46 -6.99
CA PHE A 128 7.03 7.57 -6.87
C PHE A 128 6.78 8.40 -5.61
N GLY A 129 5.52 8.75 -5.34
CA GLY A 129 5.15 9.47 -4.12
C GLY A 129 5.49 8.70 -2.85
N PHE A 130 5.19 7.39 -2.81
CA PHE A 130 5.41 6.55 -1.63
C PHE A 130 6.88 6.23 -1.40
N VAL A 131 7.61 5.76 -2.43
CA VAL A 131 9.02 5.37 -2.29
C VAL A 131 9.89 6.60 -1.99
N GLY A 132 9.70 7.69 -2.74
CA GLY A 132 10.40 8.95 -2.48
C GLY A 132 10.06 9.55 -1.11
N GLY A 133 8.77 9.51 -0.74
CA GLY A 133 8.27 9.99 0.54
C GLY A 133 8.80 9.17 1.72
N ALA A 134 8.87 7.85 1.61
CA ALA A 134 9.43 6.98 2.64
C ALA A 134 10.93 7.24 2.86
N ALA A 135 11.69 7.42 1.78
CA ALA A 135 13.12 7.75 1.87
C ALA A 135 13.33 9.12 2.53
N LEU A 136 12.54 10.13 2.14
CA LEU A 136 12.61 11.46 2.74
C LEU A 136 12.17 11.46 4.21
N ALA A 137 11.11 10.73 4.54
CA ALA A 137 10.66 10.54 5.92
C ALA A 137 11.73 9.87 6.79
N ALA A 138 12.44 8.87 6.24
CA ALA A 138 13.56 8.22 6.93
C ALA A 138 14.70 9.20 7.21
N THR A 139 15.07 10.05 6.24
CA THR A 139 16.09 11.10 6.41
C THR A 139 15.69 12.10 7.50
N ILE A 140 14.43 12.56 7.51
CA ILE A 140 13.92 13.47 8.54
C ILE A 140 13.94 12.80 9.91
N ALA A 141 13.53 11.51 9.98
CA ALA A 141 13.49 10.77 11.23
C ALA A 141 14.89 10.58 11.85
N GLN A 142 15.94 10.44 11.03
CA GLN A 142 17.34 10.37 11.49
C GLN A 142 17.78 11.63 12.21
N SER A 143 17.19 12.80 11.93
CA SER A 143 17.51 14.04 12.66
C SER A 143 17.03 14.03 14.13
N ARG A 144 16.15 13.09 14.50
CA ARG A 144 15.58 12.90 15.83
C ARG A 144 15.50 11.41 16.18
N PRO A 145 16.63 10.74 16.45
CA PRO A 145 16.69 9.28 16.67
C PRO A 145 15.74 8.80 17.77
N GLU A 146 15.56 9.60 18.82
CA GLU A 146 14.67 9.30 19.95
C GLU A 146 13.18 9.24 19.55
N ARG A 147 12.79 9.87 18.44
CA ARG A 147 11.42 9.91 17.91
C ARG A 147 11.29 9.28 16.52
N ALA A 148 12.35 8.67 16.01
CA ALA A 148 12.37 8.16 14.63
C ALA A 148 11.23 7.18 14.34
N ASN A 149 10.97 6.24 15.25
CA ASN A 149 9.89 5.26 15.11
C ASN A 149 8.50 5.94 15.08
N PHE A 150 8.27 6.95 15.90
CA PHE A 150 7.02 7.70 15.91
C PHE A 150 6.83 8.47 14.60
N LEU A 151 7.86 9.17 14.12
CA LEU A 151 7.83 9.94 12.89
C LEU A 151 7.56 9.05 11.67
N LEU A 152 8.23 7.91 11.57
CA LEU A 152 7.98 6.93 10.50
C LEU A 152 6.57 6.34 10.59
N SER A 153 6.08 6.07 11.81
CA SER A 153 4.72 5.57 12.00
C SER A 153 3.66 6.53 11.47
N LEU A 154 3.84 7.86 11.64
CA LEU A 154 2.94 8.88 11.08
C LEU A 154 2.91 8.81 9.55
N PHE A 155 4.05 8.64 8.89
CA PHE A 155 4.11 8.52 7.44
C PHE A 155 3.39 7.25 6.94
N TYR A 156 3.69 6.10 7.54
CA TYR A 156 3.13 4.81 7.12
C TYR A 156 1.66 4.61 7.51
N ALA A 157 1.14 5.39 8.45
CA ALA A 157 -0.29 5.43 8.76
C ALA A 157 -1.11 6.20 7.71
N GLY A 158 -0.46 7.00 6.85
CA GLY A 158 -1.11 7.82 5.82
C GLY A 158 -2.14 7.08 4.96
N PRO A 159 -1.84 5.93 4.36
CA PRO A 159 -2.81 5.23 3.53
C PRO A 159 -4.14 4.93 4.24
N GLY A 160 -4.11 4.63 5.55
CA GLY A 160 -5.32 4.44 6.35
C GLY A 160 -6.22 5.68 6.38
N LEU A 161 -5.63 6.88 6.48
CA LEU A 161 -6.38 8.14 6.40
C LEU A 161 -6.99 8.37 5.02
N GLY A 162 -6.31 7.95 3.95
CA GLY A 162 -6.85 8.03 2.59
C GLY A 162 -8.03 7.08 2.36
N ILE A 163 -7.96 5.85 2.91
CA ILE A 163 -9.07 4.89 2.92
C ILE A 163 -10.25 5.50 3.70
N LEU A 164 -10.00 6.04 4.89
CA LEU A 164 -11.01 6.71 5.71
C LEU A 164 -11.68 7.87 4.96
N SER A 165 -10.89 8.76 4.36
CA SER A 165 -11.42 9.94 3.63
C SER A 165 -12.27 9.53 2.44
N SER A 166 -11.85 8.54 1.66
CA SER A 166 -12.64 8.01 0.53
C SER A 166 -13.92 7.33 1.00
N GLY A 167 -13.87 6.60 2.11
CA GLY A 167 -15.04 5.94 2.72
C GLY A 167 -16.10 6.91 3.22
N LEU A 168 -15.69 8.06 3.75
CA LEU A 168 -16.59 9.11 4.21
C LEU A 168 -17.31 9.83 3.07
N ILE A 169 -16.76 9.83 1.86
CA ILE A 169 -17.26 10.66 0.75
C ILE A 169 -17.92 9.79 -0.34
N ALA A 170 -17.22 8.78 -0.85
CA ALA A 170 -17.60 8.09 -2.08
C ALA A 170 -18.99 7.43 -2.03
N PRO A 171 -19.38 6.67 -0.99
CA PRO A 171 -20.69 6.02 -0.96
C PRO A 171 -21.85 7.03 -0.96
N PHE A 172 -21.68 8.18 -0.30
CA PHE A 172 -22.71 9.21 -0.24
C PHE A 172 -22.81 10.02 -1.53
N VAL A 173 -21.70 10.25 -2.24
CA VAL A 173 -21.70 10.83 -3.58
C VAL A 173 -22.46 9.90 -4.55
N LEU A 174 -22.15 8.60 -4.56
CA LEU A 174 -22.84 7.64 -5.42
C LEU A 174 -24.32 7.54 -5.07
N GLN A 175 -24.70 7.60 -3.79
CA GLN A 175 -26.10 7.60 -3.37
C GLN A 175 -26.84 8.87 -3.80
N ALA A 176 -26.21 10.03 -3.66
CA ALA A 176 -26.83 11.33 -3.96
C ALA A 176 -27.11 11.54 -5.46
N PHE A 177 -26.20 11.06 -6.32
CA PHE A 177 -26.31 11.23 -7.78
C PHE A 177 -26.86 10.00 -8.50
N GLY A 178 -27.00 8.87 -7.80
CA GLY A 178 -27.63 7.65 -8.33
C GLY A 178 -26.72 6.80 -9.22
N PRO A 179 -27.28 5.72 -9.81
CA PRO A 179 -26.52 4.78 -10.63
C PRO A 179 -25.86 5.45 -11.85
N GLY A 180 -24.64 5.03 -12.18
CA GLY A 180 -23.85 5.60 -13.29
C GLY A 180 -23.10 6.88 -12.93
N SER A 181 -23.12 7.30 -11.67
CA SER A 181 -22.43 8.51 -11.20
C SER A 181 -20.97 8.31 -10.82
N TRP A 182 -20.36 7.18 -11.16
CA TRP A 182 -18.96 6.86 -10.90
C TRP A 182 -17.98 7.98 -11.30
N TRP A 183 -18.24 8.69 -12.40
CA TRP A 183 -17.41 9.79 -12.87
C TRP A 183 -17.49 11.02 -11.95
N ILE A 184 -18.64 11.29 -11.32
CA ILE A 184 -18.81 12.35 -10.30
C ILE A 184 -17.98 12.00 -9.07
N MET A 185 -18.01 10.73 -8.65
CA MET A 185 -17.17 10.25 -7.54
C MET A 185 -15.68 10.45 -7.84
N TRP A 186 -15.23 10.15 -9.06
CA TRP A 186 -13.83 10.40 -9.43
C TRP A 186 -13.49 11.90 -9.42
N TRP A 187 -14.40 12.77 -9.87
CA TRP A 187 -14.20 14.22 -9.74
C TRP A 187 -14.16 14.67 -8.28
N ALA A 188 -15.02 14.14 -7.40
CA ALA A 188 -14.98 14.43 -5.98
C ALA A 188 -13.62 14.03 -5.35
N MET A 189 -13.08 12.86 -5.70
CA MET A 189 -11.75 12.44 -5.24
C MET A 189 -10.64 13.30 -5.85
N THR A 190 -10.77 13.73 -7.09
CA THR A 190 -9.82 14.64 -7.74
C THR A 190 -9.78 15.98 -7.01
N LEU A 191 -10.94 16.58 -6.73
CA LEU A 191 -11.03 17.86 -6.02
C LEU A 191 -10.45 17.74 -4.60
N LEU A 192 -10.83 16.70 -3.87
CA LEU A 192 -10.28 16.44 -2.54
C LEU A 192 -8.75 16.36 -2.56
N THR A 193 -8.20 15.54 -3.47
CA THR A 193 -6.74 15.35 -3.56
C THR A 193 -6.00 16.57 -4.12
N ALA A 194 -6.63 17.36 -4.99
CA ALA A 194 -6.09 18.62 -5.46
C ALA A 194 -5.96 19.67 -4.34
N ILE A 195 -6.89 19.68 -3.37
CA ILE A 195 -6.78 20.51 -2.18
C ILE A 195 -5.71 19.93 -1.23
N MET A 196 -5.73 18.62 -1.00
CA MET A 196 -4.80 17.96 -0.07
C MET A 196 -3.35 18.07 -0.50
N ILE A 197 -3.04 18.14 -1.80
CA ILE A 197 -1.66 18.20 -2.28
C ILE A 197 -1.01 19.57 -2.04
N LEU A 198 -1.76 20.65 -1.86
CA LEU A 198 -1.22 22.02 -1.76
C LEU A 198 -0.13 22.16 -0.69
N PRO A 199 -0.30 21.69 0.56
CA PRO A 199 0.77 21.75 1.56
C PRO A 199 2.05 21.02 1.11
N LEU A 200 1.93 19.91 0.39
CA LEU A 200 3.07 19.14 -0.11
C LEU A 200 3.83 19.89 -1.21
N LEU A 201 3.12 20.61 -2.08
CA LEU A 201 3.73 21.41 -3.14
C LEU A 201 4.44 22.65 -2.60
N LEU A 202 3.88 23.27 -1.54
CA LEU A 202 4.36 24.52 -0.95
C LEU A 202 5.43 24.32 0.14
N ALA A 203 5.51 23.14 0.77
CA ALA A 203 6.45 22.91 1.87
C ALA A 203 7.90 23.04 1.39
N PRO A 204 8.79 23.73 2.12
CA PRO A 204 10.22 23.74 1.84
C PRO A 204 10.79 22.33 2.17
N MET A 205 11.12 21.56 1.16
CA MET A 205 11.71 20.23 1.27
C MET A 205 13.08 20.20 0.56
N ASP A 206 14.00 21.03 1.02
CA ASP A 206 15.36 21.07 0.50
C ASP A 206 16.16 19.97 1.17
N THR A 207 16.19 18.81 0.56
CA THR A 207 17.05 17.73 1.01
C THR A 207 17.93 17.27 -0.16
N HIS A 208 19.18 17.69 -0.11
CA HIS A 208 20.27 17.11 -0.88
C HIS A 208 20.71 15.77 -0.24
N ALA A 209 19.76 15.02 0.36
CA ALA A 209 20.01 13.68 0.85
C ALA A 209 20.25 12.77 -0.36
N GLY A 210 21.51 12.65 -0.74
CA GLY A 210 21.95 11.66 -1.71
C GLY A 210 21.62 10.28 -1.16
N ILE A 211 21.13 9.41 -2.02
CA ILE A 211 21.11 7.97 -1.73
C ILE A 211 22.59 7.60 -1.59
N ALA A 212 23.00 7.13 -0.42
CA ALA A 212 24.36 6.64 -0.21
C ALA A 212 24.65 5.58 -1.28
N ASP A 213 25.69 5.75 -2.05
CA ASP A 213 26.18 4.77 -3.04
C ASP A 213 26.85 3.61 -2.28
N ALA A 214 26.07 2.86 -1.50
CA ALA A 214 26.52 1.59 -0.97
C ALA A 214 26.48 0.56 -2.13
N THR A 215 27.61 -0.08 -2.40
CA THR A 215 27.67 -1.20 -3.36
C THR A 215 26.73 -2.31 -2.85
N PRO A 216 25.63 -2.61 -3.56
CA PRO A 216 24.65 -3.58 -3.07
C PRO A 216 25.28 -4.98 -3.03
N ALA A 217 25.22 -5.65 -1.90
CA ALA A 217 25.52 -7.08 -1.84
C ALA A 217 24.36 -7.90 -2.41
N PRO A 218 24.63 -9.07 -3.02
CA PRO A 218 23.60 -9.93 -3.55
C PRO A 218 22.69 -10.46 -2.43
N PHE A 219 21.39 -10.52 -2.70
CA PHE A 219 20.41 -11.13 -1.82
C PHE A 219 20.28 -12.63 -2.15
N ALA A 220 20.55 -13.50 -1.18
CA ALA A 220 20.39 -14.93 -1.33
C ALA A 220 18.89 -15.29 -1.35
N ILE A 221 18.33 -15.51 -2.54
CA ILE A 221 16.89 -15.76 -2.73
C ILE A 221 16.49 -17.15 -2.22
N ARG A 222 17.31 -18.18 -2.48
CA ARG A 222 16.96 -19.59 -2.20
C ARG A 222 16.52 -19.84 -0.75
N PRO A 223 17.22 -19.35 0.29
CA PRO A 223 16.81 -19.57 1.68
C PRO A 223 15.49 -18.86 2.05
N ALA A 224 15.07 -17.84 1.31
CA ALA A 224 13.86 -17.06 1.54
C ALA A 224 12.70 -17.46 0.61
N LEU A 225 12.82 -18.50 -0.23
CA LEU A 225 11.80 -18.86 -1.23
C LEU A 225 10.44 -19.14 -0.57
N ILE A 226 10.41 -19.86 0.54
CA ILE A 226 9.16 -20.17 1.27
C ILE A 226 8.51 -18.87 1.72
N TYR A 227 9.29 -17.96 2.28
CA TYR A 227 8.81 -16.64 2.72
C TYR A 227 8.31 -15.78 1.56
N LEU A 228 9.07 -15.74 0.45
CA LEU A 228 8.70 -14.99 -0.77
C LEU A 228 7.39 -15.54 -1.37
N THR A 229 7.20 -16.86 -1.40
CA THR A 229 5.95 -17.48 -1.85
C THR A 229 4.78 -17.09 -0.92
N GLY A 230 4.98 -17.12 0.40
CA GLY A 230 3.99 -16.67 1.36
C GLY A 230 3.61 -15.20 1.16
N TYR A 231 4.60 -14.35 0.88
CA TYR A 231 4.38 -12.92 0.65
C TYR A 231 3.74 -12.62 -0.71
N PHE A 232 4.03 -13.42 -1.74
CA PHE A 232 3.30 -13.41 -3.00
C PHE A 232 1.82 -13.76 -2.80
N LEU A 233 1.52 -14.82 -2.03
CA LEU A 233 0.14 -15.21 -1.72
C LEU A 233 -0.60 -14.12 -0.90
N PHE A 234 0.10 -13.44 0.00
CA PHE A 234 -0.46 -12.26 0.64
C PHE A 234 -0.84 -11.20 -0.39
N GLY A 235 0.05 -10.88 -1.33
CA GLY A 235 -0.21 -9.90 -2.40
C GLY A 235 -1.46 -10.25 -3.22
N ALA A 236 -1.64 -11.54 -3.57
CA ALA A 236 -2.80 -12.00 -4.34
C ALA A 236 -4.09 -12.04 -3.50
N GLY A 237 -4.02 -12.51 -2.25
CA GLY A 237 -5.19 -12.72 -1.42
C GLY A 237 -5.79 -11.43 -0.86
N TYR A 238 -4.96 -10.53 -0.30
CA TYR A 238 -5.50 -9.32 0.33
C TYR A 238 -6.17 -8.39 -0.68
N ILE A 239 -5.65 -8.32 -1.90
CA ILE A 239 -6.20 -7.42 -2.92
C ILE A 239 -7.55 -7.92 -3.44
N ALA A 240 -7.81 -9.23 -3.39
CA ALA A 240 -9.14 -9.79 -3.66
C ALA A 240 -10.19 -9.23 -2.69
N TYR A 241 -9.89 -9.28 -1.39
CA TYR A 241 -10.72 -8.70 -0.36
C TYR A 241 -10.92 -7.18 -0.58
N MET A 242 -9.83 -6.43 -0.72
CA MET A 242 -9.88 -4.99 -0.92
C MET A 242 -10.61 -4.59 -2.20
N THR A 243 -10.62 -5.41 -3.24
CA THR A 243 -11.28 -5.10 -4.52
C THR A 243 -12.79 -5.34 -4.46
N PHE A 244 -13.23 -6.47 -3.89
CA PHE A 244 -14.59 -6.95 -4.05
C PHE A 244 -15.46 -6.85 -2.80
N MET A 245 -14.91 -6.50 -1.63
CA MET A 245 -15.69 -6.45 -0.39
C MET A 245 -16.83 -5.42 -0.40
N ILE A 246 -16.65 -4.27 -1.06
CA ILE A 246 -17.74 -3.27 -1.17
C ILE A 246 -18.89 -3.82 -2.05
N ALA A 247 -18.58 -4.53 -3.14
CA ALA A 247 -19.59 -5.23 -3.92
C ALA A 247 -20.31 -6.27 -3.07
N TYR A 248 -19.58 -7.03 -2.25
CA TYR A 248 -20.15 -8.02 -1.34
C TYR A 248 -21.07 -7.38 -0.27
N VAL A 249 -20.66 -6.26 0.35
CA VAL A 249 -21.49 -5.52 1.31
C VAL A 249 -22.77 -5.00 0.63
N ARG A 250 -22.65 -4.48 -0.60
CA ARG A 250 -23.80 -4.01 -1.39
C ARG A 250 -24.76 -5.14 -1.74
N ASP A 251 -24.24 -6.25 -2.23
CA ASP A 251 -25.07 -7.41 -2.62
C ASP A 251 -25.74 -8.08 -1.41
N ALA A 252 -25.18 -7.90 -0.21
CA ALA A 252 -25.80 -8.26 1.06
C ALA A 252 -26.90 -7.27 1.53
N GLY A 253 -27.27 -6.28 0.71
CA GLY A 253 -28.27 -5.26 1.03
C GLY A 253 -27.72 -4.04 1.77
N GLY A 254 -26.39 -3.90 1.91
CA GLY A 254 -25.74 -2.76 2.58
C GLY A 254 -25.81 -1.48 1.73
N GLY A 255 -26.58 -0.48 2.18
CA GLY A 255 -26.64 0.84 1.56
C GLY A 255 -25.34 1.66 1.78
N ALA A 256 -25.36 2.93 1.34
CA ALA A 256 -24.19 3.82 1.41
C ALA A 256 -23.60 3.94 2.83
N ALA A 257 -24.45 4.02 3.86
CA ALA A 257 -23.99 4.09 5.25
C ALA A 257 -23.22 2.84 5.69
N ALA A 258 -23.70 1.63 5.31
CA ALA A 258 -23.01 0.38 5.63
C ALA A 258 -21.67 0.27 4.88
N GLN A 259 -21.64 0.62 3.58
CA GLN A 259 -20.40 0.64 2.77
C GLN A 259 -19.40 1.65 3.33
N SER A 260 -19.86 2.87 3.69
CA SER A 260 -19.04 3.90 4.32
C SER A 260 -18.47 3.42 5.66
N ALA A 261 -19.31 2.90 6.56
CA ALA A 261 -18.89 2.42 7.87
C ALA A 261 -17.84 1.31 7.72
N PHE A 262 -18.10 0.32 6.85
CA PHE A 262 -17.18 -0.78 6.60
C PHE A 262 -15.80 -0.27 6.12
N TRP A 263 -15.78 0.61 5.13
CA TRP A 263 -14.54 1.14 4.57
C TRP A 263 -13.80 2.05 5.54
N CYS A 264 -14.53 2.89 6.27
CA CYS A 264 -13.96 3.76 7.31
C CYS A 264 -13.32 2.95 8.46
N LEU A 265 -13.94 1.84 8.86
CA LEU A 265 -13.37 0.94 9.87
C LEU A 265 -12.06 0.30 9.40
N ILE A 266 -11.97 -0.12 8.12
CA ILE A 266 -10.69 -0.57 7.54
C ILE A 266 -9.65 0.55 7.62
N GLY A 267 -10.00 1.76 7.19
CA GLY A 267 -9.08 2.90 7.18
C GLY A 267 -8.59 3.29 8.57
N LEU A 268 -9.50 3.36 9.54
CA LEU A 268 -9.18 3.69 10.94
C LEU A 268 -8.30 2.60 11.57
N SER A 269 -8.62 1.32 11.34
CA SER A 269 -7.82 0.20 11.84
C SER A 269 -6.44 0.16 11.19
N ALA A 270 -6.36 0.43 9.89
CA ALA A 270 -5.09 0.53 9.16
C ALA A 270 -4.22 1.69 9.67
N PHE A 271 -4.83 2.80 10.06
CA PHE A 271 -4.12 3.89 10.73
C PHE A 271 -3.50 3.44 12.06
N ALA A 272 -4.19 2.60 12.84
CA ALA A 272 -3.72 2.11 14.14
C ALA A 272 -2.62 1.03 14.05
N THR A 273 -2.38 0.46 12.86
CA THR A 273 -1.42 -0.64 12.59
C THR A 273 -0.05 -0.49 13.29
N PRO A 274 0.67 0.65 13.16
CA PRO A 274 2.03 0.76 13.69
C PRO A 274 2.13 0.60 15.21
N TRP A 275 1.08 0.99 15.92
CA TRP A 275 1.05 0.93 17.39
C TRP A 275 0.61 -0.45 17.91
N VAL A 276 -0.36 -1.08 17.23
CA VAL A 276 -0.88 -2.39 17.62
C VAL A 276 0.18 -3.46 17.48
N TRP A 277 0.90 -3.49 16.35
CA TRP A 277 1.82 -4.57 16.00
C TRP A 277 3.27 -4.36 16.43
N ARG A 278 3.60 -3.26 17.12
CA ARG A 278 4.98 -2.92 17.50
C ARG A 278 5.75 -4.05 18.18
N ARG A 279 5.09 -4.82 19.06
CA ARG A 279 5.73 -5.94 19.79
C ARG A 279 5.96 -7.15 18.90
N VAL A 280 5.01 -7.47 18.02
CA VAL A 280 5.12 -8.60 17.11
C VAL A 280 6.16 -8.31 16.02
N LEU A 281 6.21 -7.07 15.50
CA LEU A 281 7.21 -6.66 14.52
C LEU A 281 8.65 -6.68 15.07
N ALA A 282 8.82 -6.65 16.38
CA ALA A 282 10.12 -6.75 17.02
C ALA A 282 10.62 -8.20 17.23
N LEU A 283 9.82 -9.21 16.87
CA LEU A 283 10.22 -10.62 17.02
C LEU A 283 11.27 -11.01 15.98
N ASP A 284 12.48 -11.35 16.46
CA ASP A 284 13.56 -11.90 15.64
C ASP A 284 13.48 -13.45 15.60
N ARG A 285 12.45 -14.00 14.98
CA ARG A 285 12.18 -15.45 14.89
C ARG A 285 11.77 -15.87 13.48
N GLY A 286 12.66 -15.66 12.48
CA GLY A 286 12.40 -16.02 11.09
C GLY A 286 11.12 -15.36 10.55
N GLY A 287 10.20 -16.14 9.98
CA GLY A 287 8.93 -15.66 9.44
C GLY A 287 7.78 -15.53 10.47
N LEU A 288 8.01 -15.76 11.77
CA LEU A 288 6.95 -15.86 12.78
C LEU A 288 6.12 -14.58 12.91
N SER A 289 6.74 -13.40 12.89
CA SER A 289 5.98 -12.12 12.95
C SER A 289 5.02 -11.98 11.78
N THR A 290 5.46 -12.30 10.59
CA THR A 290 4.62 -12.30 9.38
C THR A 290 3.52 -13.35 9.46
N ALA A 291 3.84 -14.56 9.94
CA ALA A 291 2.85 -15.63 10.09
C ALA A 291 1.71 -15.24 11.03
N ILE A 292 2.01 -14.65 12.18
CA ILE A 292 1.00 -14.18 13.15
C ILE A 292 0.12 -13.10 12.52
N ILE A 293 0.71 -12.06 11.93
CA ILE A 293 -0.03 -10.93 11.38
C ILE A 293 -0.88 -11.37 10.18
N LEU A 294 -0.31 -12.21 9.31
CA LEU A 294 -1.00 -12.73 8.12
C LEU A 294 -2.10 -13.73 8.49
N GLY A 295 -1.90 -14.52 9.56
CA GLY A 295 -2.95 -15.38 10.11
C GLY A 295 -4.15 -14.58 10.62
N VAL A 296 -3.91 -13.48 11.35
CA VAL A 296 -4.96 -12.54 11.77
C VAL A 296 -5.64 -11.90 10.57
N ASN A 297 -4.89 -11.53 9.54
CA ASN A 297 -5.45 -10.98 8.31
C ASN A 297 -6.33 -11.99 7.57
N ALA A 298 -5.91 -13.25 7.49
CA ALA A 298 -6.70 -14.34 6.91
C ALA A 298 -8.02 -14.58 7.65
N ILE A 299 -7.99 -14.54 9.00
CA ILE A 299 -9.21 -14.60 9.82
C ILE A 299 -10.13 -13.44 9.48
N GLY A 300 -9.61 -12.20 9.43
CA GLY A 300 -10.37 -11.02 9.05
C GLY A 300 -11.04 -11.17 7.69
N ALA A 301 -10.33 -11.71 6.70
CA ALA A 301 -10.86 -11.95 5.35
C ALA A 301 -11.89 -13.08 5.29
N ALA A 302 -11.82 -14.08 6.19
CA ALA A 302 -12.73 -15.21 6.22
C ALA A 302 -14.06 -14.91 6.96
N LEU A 303 -14.07 -13.96 7.90
CA LEU A 303 -15.26 -13.66 8.72
C LEU A 303 -16.55 -13.38 7.90
N PRO A 304 -16.53 -12.62 6.78
CA PRO A 304 -17.73 -12.39 5.98
C PRO A 304 -18.32 -13.65 5.37
N LEU A 305 -17.53 -14.72 5.21
CA LEU A 305 -17.98 -15.99 4.65
C LEU A 305 -18.86 -16.78 5.63
N LEU A 306 -18.84 -16.43 6.92
CA LEU A 306 -19.67 -17.05 7.96
C LEU A 306 -21.09 -16.47 8.00
N GLY A 307 -21.34 -15.35 7.33
CA GLY A 307 -22.65 -14.70 7.25
C GLY A 307 -22.56 -13.19 7.03
N HIS A 308 -23.74 -12.58 6.83
CA HIS A 308 -23.87 -11.16 6.47
C HIS A 308 -24.24 -10.28 7.68
N SER A 309 -24.13 -10.78 8.91
CA SER A 309 -24.49 -9.96 10.08
C SER A 309 -23.58 -8.72 10.18
N PRO A 310 -24.12 -7.55 10.60
CA PRO A 310 -23.33 -6.35 10.78
C PRO A 310 -22.14 -6.56 11.72
N ALA A 311 -22.28 -7.40 12.75
CA ALA A 311 -21.21 -7.71 13.69
C ALA A 311 -20.03 -8.43 13.00
N LEU A 312 -20.29 -9.40 12.12
CA LEU A 312 -19.26 -10.09 11.35
C LEU A 312 -18.54 -9.14 10.39
N LEU A 313 -19.28 -8.27 9.70
CA LEU A 313 -18.69 -7.28 8.78
C LEU A 313 -17.83 -6.25 9.53
N VAL A 314 -18.30 -5.73 10.66
CA VAL A 314 -17.54 -4.81 11.51
C VAL A 314 -16.26 -5.48 12.02
N THR A 315 -16.37 -6.69 12.57
CA THR A 315 -15.20 -7.44 13.07
C THR A 315 -14.21 -7.73 11.96
N SER A 316 -14.70 -8.13 10.77
CA SER A 316 -13.88 -8.34 9.57
C SER A 316 -13.10 -7.08 9.20
N ALA A 317 -13.77 -5.93 9.09
CA ALA A 317 -13.15 -4.66 8.74
C ALA A 317 -12.05 -4.26 9.73
N LEU A 318 -12.30 -4.43 11.04
CA LEU A 318 -11.33 -4.10 12.10
C LEU A 318 -10.12 -5.05 12.07
N VAL A 319 -10.35 -6.36 12.02
CA VAL A 319 -9.29 -7.38 12.07
C VAL A 319 -8.45 -7.36 10.80
N PHE A 320 -9.10 -7.26 9.62
CA PHE A 320 -8.39 -7.14 8.35
C PHE A 320 -7.63 -5.81 8.28
N GLY A 321 -8.28 -4.69 8.59
CA GLY A 321 -7.71 -3.35 8.47
C GLY A 321 -6.47 -3.17 9.35
N VAL A 322 -6.49 -3.63 10.60
CA VAL A 322 -5.35 -3.46 11.52
C VAL A 322 -4.13 -4.29 11.10
N SER A 323 -4.30 -5.34 10.33
CA SER A 323 -3.23 -6.31 10.02
C SER A 323 -2.60 -6.12 8.64
N PHE A 324 -3.32 -5.71 7.61
CA PHE A 324 -2.81 -5.82 6.23
C PHE A 324 -1.59 -4.92 5.93
N PHE A 325 -1.48 -3.71 6.47
CA PHE A 325 -0.26 -2.90 6.32
C PHE A 325 0.89 -3.38 7.23
N ALA A 326 0.59 -4.03 8.35
CA ALA A 326 1.63 -4.56 9.23
C ALA A 326 2.45 -5.67 8.58
N ILE A 327 1.83 -6.44 7.65
CA ILE A 327 2.51 -7.51 6.91
C ILE A 327 3.65 -6.92 6.07
N VAL A 328 3.44 -5.75 5.44
CA VAL A 328 4.49 -5.05 4.69
C VAL A 328 5.64 -4.64 5.61
N GLY A 329 5.33 -4.17 6.83
CA GLY A 329 6.33 -3.85 7.84
C GLY A 329 7.12 -5.09 8.31
N SER A 330 6.45 -6.24 8.47
CA SER A 330 7.08 -7.48 8.91
C SER A 330 8.09 -8.04 7.90
N THR A 331 7.88 -7.83 6.60
CA THR A 331 8.86 -8.25 5.57
C THR A 331 10.13 -7.41 5.62
N THR A 332 10.02 -6.12 5.88
CA THR A 332 11.19 -5.26 6.11
C THR A 332 11.96 -5.70 7.36
N ALA A 333 11.26 -6.04 8.43
CA ALA A 333 11.86 -6.59 9.65
C ALA A 333 12.56 -7.92 9.37
N PHE A 334 11.92 -8.85 8.62
CA PHE A 334 12.52 -10.12 8.21
C PHE A 334 13.84 -9.93 7.47
N VAL A 335 13.88 -9.03 6.48
CA VAL A 335 15.13 -8.74 5.74
C VAL A 335 16.21 -8.21 6.68
N ARG A 336 15.87 -7.27 7.58
CA ARG A 336 16.83 -6.67 8.52
C ARG A 336 17.39 -7.65 9.55
N PHE A 337 16.58 -8.60 10.00
CA PHE A 337 17.01 -9.60 10.99
C PHE A 337 17.84 -10.75 10.39
N ASN A 338 17.60 -11.08 9.13
CA ASN A 338 18.16 -12.28 8.50
C ASN A 338 19.28 -12.01 7.48
N TYR A 339 19.51 -10.75 7.08
CA TYR A 339 20.50 -10.40 6.07
C TYR A 339 21.41 -9.26 6.53
N PRO A 340 22.66 -9.20 6.02
CA PRO A 340 23.57 -8.08 6.32
C PRO A 340 23.04 -6.78 5.70
N PRO A 341 23.38 -5.60 6.28
CA PRO A 341 22.89 -4.30 5.82
C PRO A 341 23.11 -4.02 4.32
N ALA A 342 24.22 -4.48 3.75
CA ALA A 342 24.53 -4.31 2.33
C ALA A 342 23.55 -5.07 1.40
N ALA A 343 22.87 -6.14 1.87
CA ALA A 343 21.89 -6.89 1.12
C ALA A 343 20.44 -6.40 1.30
N TRP A 344 20.18 -5.46 2.24
CA TRP A 344 18.81 -4.99 2.50
C TRP A 344 18.10 -4.38 1.28
N PRO A 345 18.75 -3.54 0.46
CA PRO A 345 18.08 -2.98 -0.72
C PRO A 345 17.61 -4.07 -1.70
N ALA A 346 18.46 -5.06 -1.96
CA ALA A 346 18.13 -6.18 -2.84
C ALA A 346 17.05 -7.09 -2.24
N GLY A 347 17.09 -7.34 -0.92
CA GLY A 347 16.06 -8.09 -0.21
C GLY A 347 14.70 -7.41 -0.24
N ILE A 348 14.64 -6.11 0.04
CA ILE A 348 13.40 -5.31 -0.03
C ILE A 348 12.86 -5.30 -1.46
N ALA A 349 13.73 -5.17 -2.48
CA ALA A 349 13.32 -5.26 -3.88
C ALA A 349 12.71 -6.62 -4.22
N ALA A 350 13.32 -7.73 -3.78
CA ALA A 350 12.79 -9.07 -3.99
C ALA A 350 11.40 -9.25 -3.34
N MET A 351 11.21 -8.76 -2.11
CA MET A 351 9.91 -8.74 -1.44
C MET A 351 8.89 -7.91 -2.23
N THR A 352 9.28 -6.71 -2.67
CA THR A 352 8.41 -5.83 -3.47
C THR A 352 7.96 -6.49 -4.77
N ILE A 353 8.87 -7.21 -5.45
CA ILE A 353 8.56 -7.94 -6.69
C ILE A 353 7.58 -9.08 -6.39
N ALA A 354 7.87 -9.94 -5.40
CA ALA A 354 7.00 -11.06 -5.05
C ALA A 354 5.57 -10.58 -4.72
N PHE A 355 5.45 -9.57 -3.86
CA PHE A 355 4.20 -8.94 -3.51
C PHE A 355 3.49 -8.30 -4.71
N GLY A 356 4.23 -7.52 -5.52
CA GLY A 356 3.71 -6.86 -6.70
C GLY A 356 3.14 -7.82 -7.75
N VAL A 357 3.83 -8.94 -7.99
CA VAL A 357 3.34 -9.99 -8.90
C VAL A 357 2.05 -10.60 -8.35
N GLY A 358 1.98 -10.89 -7.05
CA GLY A 358 0.74 -11.35 -6.41
C GLY A 358 -0.42 -10.36 -6.60
N GLN A 359 -0.17 -9.07 -6.39
CA GLN A 359 -1.16 -8.01 -6.59
C GLN A 359 -1.62 -7.83 -8.04
N ILE A 360 -0.76 -8.12 -9.01
CA ILE A 360 -1.11 -8.06 -10.44
C ILE A 360 -2.05 -9.22 -10.78
N LEU A 361 -1.74 -10.42 -10.32
CA LEU A 361 -2.51 -11.62 -10.66
C LEU A 361 -3.83 -11.72 -9.87
N GLY A 362 -3.81 -11.31 -8.60
CA GLY A 362 -4.94 -11.50 -7.67
C GLY A 362 -6.29 -10.96 -8.17
N PRO A 363 -6.43 -9.67 -8.48
CA PRO A 363 -7.73 -9.08 -8.80
C PRO A 363 -8.36 -9.63 -10.08
N PHE A 364 -7.54 -9.86 -11.12
CA PHE A 364 -8.02 -10.46 -12.36
C PHE A 364 -8.44 -11.92 -12.15
N ALA A 365 -7.60 -12.73 -11.49
CA ALA A 365 -7.90 -14.13 -11.23
C ALA A 365 -9.15 -14.29 -10.36
N THR A 366 -9.29 -13.49 -9.30
CA THR A 366 -10.49 -13.52 -8.45
C THR A 366 -11.74 -13.02 -9.17
N GLY A 367 -11.61 -12.00 -10.03
CA GLY A 367 -12.69 -11.56 -10.92
C GLY A 367 -13.14 -12.68 -11.86
N ALA A 368 -12.21 -13.41 -12.47
CA ALA A 368 -12.52 -14.57 -13.33
C ALA A 368 -13.19 -15.71 -12.55
N ILE A 369 -12.80 -15.94 -11.30
CA ILE A 369 -13.50 -16.90 -10.42
C ILE A 369 -14.98 -16.48 -10.25
N ILE A 370 -15.25 -15.19 -10.01
CA ILE A 370 -16.64 -14.71 -9.87
C ILE A 370 -17.42 -14.90 -11.16
N ASP A 371 -16.81 -14.56 -12.31
CA ASP A 371 -17.47 -14.70 -13.61
C ASP A 371 -17.86 -16.16 -13.93
N VAL A 372 -17.02 -17.13 -13.53
CA VAL A 372 -17.28 -18.57 -13.75
C VAL A 372 -18.21 -19.16 -12.70
N MET A 373 -18.02 -18.81 -11.43
CA MET A 373 -18.73 -19.44 -10.29
C MET A 373 -20.03 -18.70 -9.91
N GLY A 374 -20.25 -17.50 -10.44
CA GLY A 374 -21.45 -16.69 -10.22
C GLY A 374 -21.59 -16.08 -8.83
N SER A 375 -20.54 -16.12 -7.98
CA SER A 375 -20.65 -15.60 -6.61
C SER A 375 -19.35 -14.97 -6.11
N LEU A 376 -19.48 -13.80 -5.48
CA LEU A 376 -18.40 -13.08 -4.79
C LEU A 376 -17.78 -13.91 -3.65
N SER A 377 -18.57 -14.76 -3.00
CA SER A 377 -18.10 -15.60 -1.89
C SER A 377 -16.97 -16.55 -2.30
N TYR A 378 -16.99 -17.09 -3.53
CA TYR A 378 -15.90 -17.95 -4.01
C TYR A 378 -14.59 -17.19 -4.16
N ALA A 379 -14.63 -15.95 -4.68
CA ALA A 379 -13.45 -15.11 -4.80
C ALA A 379 -12.88 -14.70 -3.44
N LEU A 380 -13.74 -14.33 -2.50
CA LEU A 380 -13.34 -14.00 -1.14
C LEU A 380 -12.78 -15.22 -0.41
N SER A 381 -13.36 -16.42 -0.62
CA SER A 381 -12.85 -17.70 -0.08
C SER A 381 -11.45 -18.00 -0.63
N ALA A 382 -11.25 -17.84 -1.95
CA ALA A 382 -9.95 -18.02 -2.57
C ALA A 382 -8.92 -17.02 -2.00
N GLY A 383 -9.31 -15.75 -1.81
CA GLY A 383 -8.48 -14.74 -1.17
C GLY A 383 -8.09 -15.12 0.26
N ALA A 384 -9.06 -15.50 1.09
CA ALA A 384 -8.82 -15.93 2.47
C ALA A 384 -7.92 -17.18 2.53
N ALA A 385 -8.12 -18.16 1.63
CA ALA A 385 -7.28 -19.35 1.53
C ALA A 385 -5.84 -19.00 1.14
N MET A 386 -5.62 -18.08 0.18
CA MET A 386 -4.28 -17.59 -0.16
C MET A 386 -3.60 -16.91 1.03
N LEU A 387 -4.32 -16.11 1.81
CA LEU A 387 -3.78 -15.48 3.01
C LEU A 387 -3.42 -16.51 4.08
N ALA A 388 -4.28 -17.51 4.32
CA ALA A 388 -4.00 -18.59 5.26
C ALA A 388 -2.79 -19.43 4.83
N ALA A 389 -2.71 -19.82 3.55
CA ALA A 389 -1.56 -20.53 3.01
C ALA A 389 -0.27 -19.71 3.13
N GLY A 390 -0.34 -18.40 2.86
CA GLY A 390 0.77 -17.48 3.06
C GLY A 390 1.24 -17.41 4.52
N ALA A 391 0.30 -17.41 5.48
CA ALA A 391 0.62 -17.44 6.92
C ALA A 391 1.32 -18.73 7.31
N ILE A 392 0.85 -19.88 6.81
CA ILE A 392 1.45 -21.18 7.04
C ILE A 392 2.88 -21.22 6.48
N LEU A 393 3.09 -20.80 5.23
CA LEU A 393 4.42 -20.75 4.62
C LEU A 393 5.37 -19.83 5.40
N ALA A 394 4.89 -18.67 5.84
CA ALA A 394 5.69 -17.78 6.68
C ALA A 394 6.05 -18.42 8.03
N ALA A 395 5.17 -19.23 8.63
CA ALA A 395 5.45 -19.94 9.87
C ALA A 395 6.57 -21.01 9.71
N PHE A 396 6.64 -21.65 8.54
CA PHE A 396 7.71 -22.60 8.22
C PHE A 396 9.05 -21.93 7.89
N GLN A 397 9.08 -20.63 7.66
CA GLN A 397 10.33 -19.92 7.41
C GLN A 397 11.12 -19.75 8.70
N GLY A 398 12.12 -20.58 8.88
CA GLY A 398 13.07 -20.49 9.98
C GLY A 398 13.94 -19.23 9.90
N LYS A 399 14.63 -18.92 11.00
CA LYS A 399 15.66 -17.87 11.04
C LYS A 399 16.82 -18.30 10.14
N LEU A 400 17.31 -17.37 9.31
CA LEU A 400 18.45 -17.60 8.45
C LEU A 400 19.75 -17.29 9.20
N ALA A 401 20.78 -18.12 9.00
CA ALA A 401 22.11 -17.78 9.46
C ALA A 401 22.58 -16.54 8.69
N ARG A 402 23.05 -15.52 9.40
CA ARG A 402 23.70 -14.36 8.79
C ARG A 402 25.03 -14.82 8.20
N THR A 403 25.04 -15.17 6.92
CA THR A 403 26.28 -15.46 6.16
C THR A 403 26.78 -14.20 5.48
#